data_accd2ede1ad7f1f8cd861e784771826a
#
_entry.id   accd2ede1ad7f1f8cd861e784771826a
#
_cell.length_a   1.000
_cell.length_b   1.000
_cell.length_c   1.000
_cell.angle_alpha   90.00
_cell.angle_beta   90.00
_cell.angle_gamma   90.00
#
_symmetry.space_group_name_H-M   'P 1'
#
loop_
_entity.id
_entity.type
_entity.pdbx_description
1 polymer ?
#
loop_
_entity_poly.entity_id
_entity_poly.type
_entity_poly.pdbx_seq_one_letter_code
_entity_poly.pdbx_strand_id
1 'polypeptide(L)'
;MAPETFLRVLGPKPYKVAYVQPSRRPADGRYGENPNRLFKHMQLQVILKPPPENVQELYLESLAAIGIDLRQHDIKFEEDNWEAPTLSAWGVGWQVMLDGLEITQFTYFQQCGGVDLFPISVELTYGLERIGAFLQDVDSIYEIVWARDPESGHVVTYGDVRLADELQFSVYNFELALVPSLWDHFRLYEQECSMLLDQYEGFKKKREAMQHASDRDEGIYSDLTREIQRFPVLGAYDLCLKCSHLFNVLDARGAISVTERVGVIARVRALAVGIAKAWVDQQKSDQQRSEPAAEKSDESEPTNRKKPKAKKEALSPVS
;
A
#
# COMPACT_ATOMS: atom_id res chain seq x y z
N MET A 1 -0.63 -4.72 4.39
CA MET A 1 -0.15 -3.58 3.54
C MET A 1 0.07 -2.38 4.42
N ALA A 2 1.14 -1.61 4.18
CA ALA A 2 1.35 -0.34 4.86
C ALA A 2 0.35 0.73 4.38
N PRO A 3 0.11 1.79 5.19
CA PRO A 3 -0.72 2.93 4.77
C PRO A 3 -0.22 3.59 3.48
N GLU A 4 1.10 3.61 3.27
CA GLU A 4 1.78 4.14 2.09
C GLU A 4 1.36 3.43 0.79
N THR A 5 1.02 2.13 0.87
CA THR A 5 0.42 1.40 -0.25
C THR A 5 -1.10 1.50 -0.18
N PHE A 6 -1.72 0.93 0.86
CA PHE A 6 -3.17 0.70 0.90
C PHE A 6 -4.00 1.97 0.68
N LEU A 7 -3.66 3.06 1.38
CA LEU A 7 -4.42 4.31 1.29
C LEU A 7 -3.96 5.19 0.12
N ARG A 8 -2.66 5.22 -0.18
CA ARG A 8 -2.12 6.14 -1.20
C ARG A 8 -2.40 5.72 -2.63
N VAL A 9 -2.69 4.43 -2.89
CA VAL A 9 -3.11 3.98 -4.23
C VAL A 9 -4.57 4.33 -4.52
N LEU A 10 -5.37 4.68 -3.51
CA LEU A 10 -6.77 5.10 -3.68
C LEU A 10 -6.86 6.51 -4.27
N GLY A 11 -7.92 6.74 -5.03
CA GLY A 11 -8.18 8.03 -5.68
C GLY A 11 -7.34 8.25 -6.95
N PRO A 12 -7.52 9.39 -7.65
CA PRO A 12 -6.94 9.60 -8.99
C PRO A 12 -5.53 10.22 -8.98
N LYS A 13 -5.03 10.69 -7.82
CA LYS A 13 -3.75 11.43 -7.75
C LYS A 13 -2.56 10.55 -8.12
N PRO A 14 -1.63 11.03 -8.97
CA PRO A 14 -0.37 10.34 -9.22
C PRO A 14 0.42 10.16 -7.93
N TYR A 15 1.10 9.00 -7.81
CA TYR A 15 1.88 8.66 -6.62
C TYR A 15 3.09 7.82 -6.99
N LYS A 16 4.27 8.22 -6.54
CA LYS A 16 5.53 7.47 -6.71
C LYS A 16 6.27 7.46 -5.40
N VAL A 17 6.57 6.26 -4.91
CA VAL A 17 7.26 6.07 -3.64
C VAL A 17 8.08 4.80 -3.65
N ALA A 18 9.19 4.82 -2.91
CA ALA A 18 9.95 3.64 -2.52
C ALA A 18 10.17 3.69 -1.01
N TYR A 19 9.92 2.59 -0.31
CA TYR A 19 10.13 2.50 1.13
C TYR A 19 10.39 1.06 1.57
N VAL A 20 11.12 0.90 2.68
CA VAL A 20 11.39 -0.42 3.26
C VAL A 20 10.31 -0.74 4.29
N GLN A 21 9.74 -1.94 4.20
CA GLN A 21 8.75 -2.43 5.13
C GLN A 21 9.12 -3.79 5.72
N PRO A 22 9.16 -3.93 7.06
CA PRO A 22 9.16 -5.25 7.68
C PRO A 22 7.77 -5.90 7.51
N SER A 23 7.75 -7.04 6.81
CA SER A 23 6.53 -7.83 6.60
C SER A 23 6.49 -9.00 7.57
N ARG A 24 5.41 -9.13 8.33
CA ARG A 24 5.23 -10.20 9.31
C ARG A 24 4.20 -11.20 8.81
N ARG A 25 4.62 -12.46 8.70
CA ARG A 25 3.76 -13.58 8.30
C ARG A 25 3.85 -14.70 9.34
N PRO A 26 3.02 -14.70 10.40
CA PRO A 26 3.08 -15.69 11.49
C PRO A 26 3.12 -17.14 11.02
N ALA A 27 2.34 -17.48 9.97
CA ALA A 27 2.29 -18.83 9.42
C ALA A 27 3.57 -19.27 8.68
N ASP A 28 4.45 -18.32 8.34
CA ASP A 28 5.72 -18.59 7.65
C ASP A 28 6.90 -18.84 8.61
N GLY A 29 6.69 -18.73 9.90
CA GLY A 29 7.69 -19.09 10.92
C GLY A 29 8.20 -20.53 10.74
N ARG A 30 9.50 -20.74 10.89
CA ARG A 30 10.17 -22.05 10.79
C ARG A 30 11.25 -22.21 11.85
N TYR A 31 11.11 -21.53 13.00
CA TYR A 31 12.05 -21.57 14.12
C TYR A 31 13.49 -21.19 13.76
N GLY A 32 13.68 -20.50 12.63
CA GLY A 32 15.02 -20.20 12.09
C GLY A 32 15.72 -21.37 11.37
N GLU A 33 15.01 -22.49 11.16
CA GLU A 33 15.58 -23.71 10.55
C GLU A 33 15.53 -23.72 9.01
N ASN A 34 14.72 -22.83 8.40
CA ASN A 34 14.63 -22.74 6.95
C ASN A 34 15.51 -21.61 6.42
N PRO A 35 16.42 -21.88 5.44
CA PRO A 35 17.37 -20.89 4.94
C PRO A 35 16.76 -19.74 4.15
N ASN A 36 15.51 -19.88 3.64
CA ASN A 36 14.89 -18.93 2.71
C ASN A 36 13.49 -18.45 3.14
N ARG A 37 12.97 -18.91 4.28
CA ARG A 37 11.62 -18.53 4.75
C ARG A 37 11.68 -17.98 6.15
N LEU A 38 11.12 -16.77 6.32
CA LEU A 38 11.14 -15.98 7.54
C LEU A 38 9.71 -15.64 7.98
N PHE A 39 9.48 -15.61 9.30
CA PHE A 39 8.31 -14.98 9.93
C PHE A 39 8.26 -13.48 9.63
N LYS A 40 9.40 -12.81 9.70
CA LYS A 40 9.56 -11.37 9.45
C LYS A 40 10.66 -11.13 8.44
N HIS A 41 10.30 -10.67 7.26
CA HIS A 41 11.25 -10.33 6.21
C HIS A 41 11.13 -8.85 5.80
N MET A 42 12.21 -8.31 5.28
CA MET A 42 12.27 -6.92 4.83
C MET A 42 11.93 -6.85 3.34
N GLN A 43 11.05 -5.95 2.99
CA GLN A 43 10.66 -5.71 1.60
C GLN A 43 10.99 -4.26 1.24
N LEU A 44 11.63 -4.04 0.10
CA LEU A 44 11.60 -2.74 -0.55
C LEU A 44 10.36 -2.70 -1.43
N GLN A 45 9.44 -1.82 -1.09
CA GLN A 45 8.22 -1.60 -1.85
C GLN A 45 8.37 -0.35 -2.71
N VAL A 46 8.13 -0.50 -4.01
CA VAL A 46 8.13 0.59 -4.98
C VAL A 46 6.74 0.66 -5.60
N ILE A 47 6.10 1.83 -5.53
CA ILE A 47 4.76 2.04 -6.08
C ILE A 47 4.82 3.15 -7.12
N LEU A 48 4.30 2.86 -8.31
CA LEU A 48 4.20 3.83 -9.40
C LEU A 48 2.74 3.92 -9.83
N LYS A 49 2.17 5.11 -9.74
CA LYS A 49 0.79 5.41 -10.13
C LYS A 49 0.72 6.70 -10.95
N PRO A 50 0.25 6.68 -12.20
CA PRO A 50 0.00 5.49 -13.00
C PRO A 50 1.29 4.71 -13.27
N PRO A 51 1.20 3.41 -13.62
CA PRO A 51 2.37 2.63 -14.02
C PRO A 51 2.96 3.19 -15.33
N PRO A 52 4.29 3.30 -15.46
CA PRO A 52 4.93 3.59 -16.74
C PRO A 52 4.79 2.40 -17.70
N GLU A 53 4.80 2.66 -19.00
CA GLU A 53 4.68 1.60 -20.02
C GLU A 53 5.85 0.60 -19.99
N ASN A 54 7.05 1.08 -19.66
CA ASN A 54 8.29 0.31 -19.61
C ASN A 54 8.66 -0.18 -18.19
N VAL A 55 7.70 -0.43 -17.33
CA VAL A 55 7.98 -0.77 -15.91
C VAL A 55 8.76 -2.07 -15.74
N GLN A 56 8.60 -3.06 -16.64
CA GLN A 56 9.42 -4.28 -16.62
C GLN A 56 10.89 -4.01 -16.93
N GLU A 57 11.15 -3.15 -17.90
CA GLU A 57 12.51 -2.71 -18.25
C GLU A 57 13.16 -1.97 -17.07
N LEU A 58 12.44 -1.01 -16.47
CA LEU A 58 12.89 -0.31 -15.27
C LEU A 58 13.19 -1.26 -14.10
N TYR A 59 12.39 -2.30 -13.93
CA TYR A 59 12.63 -3.32 -12.92
C TYR A 59 13.93 -4.09 -13.21
N LEU A 60 14.12 -4.56 -14.43
CA LEU A 60 15.34 -5.27 -14.84
C LEU A 60 16.59 -4.38 -14.73
N GLU A 61 16.48 -3.12 -15.14
CA GLU A 61 17.54 -2.12 -14.93
C GLU A 61 17.89 -1.94 -13.45
N SER A 62 16.89 -1.99 -12.56
CA SER A 62 17.12 -1.89 -11.11
C SER A 62 17.90 -3.08 -10.56
N LEU A 63 17.65 -4.29 -11.06
CA LEU A 63 18.43 -5.48 -10.70
C LEU A 63 19.87 -5.38 -11.19
N ALA A 64 20.07 -4.92 -12.42
CA ALA A 64 21.40 -4.68 -12.98
C ALA A 64 22.18 -3.61 -12.19
N ALA A 65 21.49 -2.55 -11.75
CA ALA A 65 22.08 -1.46 -10.98
C ALA A 65 22.61 -1.91 -9.60
N ILE A 66 22.02 -2.94 -8.99
CA ILE A 66 22.52 -3.53 -7.73
C ILE A 66 23.56 -4.62 -7.92
N GLY A 67 23.95 -4.93 -9.17
CA GLY A 67 25.05 -5.83 -9.49
C GLY A 67 24.65 -7.21 -10.00
N ILE A 68 23.37 -7.47 -10.30
CA ILE A 68 22.92 -8.73 -10.90
C ILE A 68 23.15 -8.67 -12.42
N ASP A 69 24.06 -9.50 -12.95
CA ASP A 69 24.27 -9.60 -14.40
C ASP A 69 23.17 -10.47 -15.04
N LEU A 70 22.16 -9.81 -15.58
CA LEU A 70 20.98 -10.45 -16.18
C LEU A 70 21.30 -11.44 -17.32
N ARG A 71 22.51 -11.41 -17.89
CA ARG A 71 22.94 -12.32 -18.96
C ARG A 71 23.48 -13.65 -18.43
N GLN A 72 23.80 -13.72 -17.16
CA GLN A 72 24.38 -14.89 -16.49
C GLN A 72 23.34 -15.67 -15.67
N HIS A 73 22.12 -15.14 -15.52
CA HIS A 73 21.08 -15.67 -14.66
C HIS A 73 19.78 -15.90 -15.42
N ASP A 74 19.02 -16.91 -14.98
CA ASP A 74 17.70 -17.22 -15.49
C ASP A 74 16.66 -16.36 -14.75
N ILE A 75 16.11 -15.36 -15.46
CA ILE A 75 15.06 -14.49 -14.92
C ILE A 75 13.74 -14.83 -15.59
N LYS A 76 12.75 -15.24 -14.78
CA LYS A 76 11.40 -15.58 -15.23
C LYS A 76 10.35 -14.73 -14.55
N PHE A 77 9.39 -14.27 -15.35
CA PHE A 77 8.14 -13.70 -14.87
C PHE A 77 7.08 -14.79 -14.95
N GLU A 78 6.73 -15.37 -13.82
CA GLU A 78 5.69 -16.40 -13.72
C GLU A 78 4.39 -15.76 -13.23
N GLU A 79 3.26 -16.04 -13.91
CA GLU A 79 1.97 -15.46 -13.54
C GLU A 79 1.63 -15.81 -12.09
N ASP A 80 1.39 -14.79 -11.29
CA ASP A 80 0.96 -14.90 -9.91
C ASP A 80 0.07 -13.72 -9.51
N ASN A 81 -1.21 -14.00 -9.32
CA ASN A 81 -2.19 -13.01 -8.93
C ASN A 81 -2.17 -12.83 -7.41
N TRP A 82 -1.90 -11.61 -6.99
CA TRP A 82 -1.81 -11.27 -5.58
C TRP A 82 -3.16 -10.92 -4.98
N GLU A 83 -3.44 -11.44 -3.78
CA GLU A 83 -4.65 -11.15 -3.03
C GLU A 83 -4.39 -10.90 -1.54
N ALA A 84 -5.11 -9.94 -0.96
CA ALA A 84 -5.24 -9.73 0.47
C ALA A 84 -6.72 -9.72 0.89
N PRO A 85 -7.32 -10.91 1.13
CA PRO A 85 -8.76 -11.04 1.38
C PRO A 85 -9.26 -10.22 2.58
N THR A 86 -8.47 -10.07 3.64
CA THR A 86 -8.78 -9.24 4.81
C THR A 86 -8.87 -7.75 4.50
N LEU A 87 -8.20 -7.30 3.44
CA LEU A 87 -8.14 -5.90 3.04
C LEU A 87 -9.00 -5.60 1.81
N SER A 88 -9.70 -6.61 1.26
CA SER A 88 -10.43 -6.48 -0.02
C SER A 88 -9.55 -5.85 -1.10
N ALA A 89 -8.33 -6.36 -1.23
CA ALA A 89 -7.35 -5.89 -2.20
C ALA A 89 -6.87 -7.05 -3.05
N TRP A 90 -6.70 -6.80 -4.36
CA TRP A 90 -6.16 -7.76 -5.29
C TRP A 90 -5.53 -7.10 -6.50
N GLY A 91 -4.69 -7.83 -7.20
CA GLY A 91 -4.03 -7.39 -8.41
C GLY A 91 -3.55 -8.55 -9.26
N VAL A 92 -3.30 -8.26 -10.54
CA VAL A 92 -2.71 -9.21 -11.48
C VAL A 92 -1.22 -8.96 -11.60
N GLY A 93 -0.43 -10.00 -11.83
CA GLY A 93 1.01 -9.80 -11.95
C GLY A 93 1.82 -11.07 -12.02
N TRP A 94 3.03 -10.99 -11.53
CA TRP A 94 4.01 -12.04 -11.60
C TRP A 94 4.81 -12.16 -10.29
N GLN A 95 5.18 -13.38 -9.94
CA GLN A 95 6.38 -13.60 -9.16
C GLN A 95 7.60 -13.55 -10.10
N VAL A 96 8.64 -12.85 -9.72
CA VAL A 96 9.88 -12.81 -10.50
C VAL A 96 10.89 -13.75 -9.87
N MET A 97 11.24 -14.77 -10.63
CA MET A 97 12.20 -15.81 -10.24
C MET A 97 13.59 -15.44 -10.75
N LEU A 98 14.57 -15.58 -9.89
CA LEU A 98 15.99 -15.51 -10.24
C LEU A 98 16.61 -16.88 -9.94
N ASP A 99 17.08 -17.59 -10.97
CA ASP A 99 17.63 -18.95 -10.89
C ASP A 99 16.74 -19.92 -10.09
N GLY A 100 15.40 -19.77 -10.25
CA GLY A 100 14.39 -20.59 -9.59
C GLY A 100 14.00 -20.15 -8.17
N LEU A 101 14.55 -19.05 -7.64
CA LEU A 101 14.15 -18.45 -6.38
C LEU A 101 13.33 -17.17 -6.63
N GLU A 102 12.13 -17.09 -6.07
CA GLU A 102 11.33 -15.85 -6.10
C GLU A 102 12.06 -14.74 -5.34
N ILE A 103 12.34 -13.63 -6.02
CA ILE A 103 13.00 -12.45 -5.43
C ILE A 103 12.08 -11.23 -5.34
N THR A 104 11.02 -11.18 -6.16
CA THR A 104 10.13 -10.02 -6.23
C THR A 104 8.72 -10.44 -6.59
N GLN A 105 7.74 -9.85 -5.92
CA GLN A 105 6.34 -9.84 -6.35
C GLN A 105 6.09 -8.56 -7.14
N PHE A 106 5.58 -8.70 -8.36
CA PHE A 106 5.27 -7.61 -9.28
C PHE A 106 3.76 -7.56 -9.48
N THR A 107 3.07 -6.53 -9.01
CA THR A 107 1.60 -6.52 -8.96
C THR A 107 1.02 -5.24 -9.54
N TYR A 108 0.11 -5.37 -10.50
CA TYR A 108 -0.78 -4.29 -10.92
C TYR A 108 -2.06 -4.34 -10.09
N PHE A 109 -2.20 -3.45 -9.14
CA PHE A 109 -3.38 -3.38 -8.29
C PHE A 109 -4.62 -3.00 -9.09
N GLN A 110 -5.68 -3.81 -8.94
CA GLN A 110 -6.98 -3.58 -9.54
C GLN A 110 -7.95 -2.97 -8.52
N GLN A 111 -7.88 -3.44 -7.28
CA GLN A 111 -8.77 -3.03 -6.21
C GLN A 111 -8.03 -2.92 -4.87
N CYS A 112 -8.38 -1.94 -4.05
CA CYS A 112 -7.95 -1.81 -2.66
C CYS A 112 -9.11 -1.35 -1.79
N GLY A 113 -9.34 -2.03 -0.65
CA GLY A 113 -10.43 -1.70 0.26
C GLY A 113 -11.81 -1.76 -0.39
N GLY A 114 -12.02 -2.65 -1.36
CA GLY A 114 -13.26 -2.77 -2.12
C GLY A 114 -13.51 -1.60 -3.09
N VAL A 115 -12.52 -0.74 -3.31
CA VAL A 115 -12.57 0.38 -4.27
C VAL A 115 -11.73 0.02 -5.48
N ASP A 116 -12.32 0.04 -6.66
CA ASP A 116 -11.61 -0.14 -7.93
C ASP A 116 -10.67 1.04 -8.18
N LEU A 117 -9.46 0.73 -8.66
CA LEU A 117 -8.41 1.73 -8.83
C LEU A 117 -8.42 2.31 -10.25
N PHE A 118 -8.50 3.63 -10.32
CA PHE A 118 -8.35 4.37 -11.57
C PHE A 118 -7.62 5.70 -11.34
N PRO A 119 -6.44 5.89 -11.99
CA PRO A 119 -5.67 4.87 -12.70
C PRO A 119 -5.19 3.76 -11.77
N ILE A 120 -4.89 2.58 -12.32
CA ILE A 120 -4.26 1.50 -11.56
C ILE A 120 -2.86 1.91 -11.15
N SER A 121 -2.28 1.17 -10.21
CA SER A 121 -0.87 1.31 -9.81
C SER A 121 -0.13 0.00 -9.99
N VAL A 122 1.18 0.07 -10.19
CA VAL A 122 2.06 -1.09 -10.08
C VAL A 122 2.83 -1.02 -8.77
N GLU A 123 2.95 -2.15 -8.09
CA GLU A 123 3.84 -2.35 -6.95
C GLU A 123 4.92 -3.36 -7.32
N LEU A 124 6.17 -3.02 -6.99
CA LEU A 124 7.32 -3.91 -7.04
C LEU A 124 7.74 -4.18 -5.60
N THR A 125 7.59 -5.41 -5.16
CA THR A 125 7.91 -5.83 -3.79
C THR A 125 9.16 -6.70 -3.81
N TYR A 126 10.32 -6.08 -3.62
CA TYR A 126 11.62 -6.77 -3.59
C TYR A 126 11.83 -7.46 -2.24
N GLY A 127 12.17 -8.75 -2.26
CA GLY A 127 12.56 -9.51 -1.06
C GLY A 127 14.04 -9.30 -0.74
N LEU A 128 14.33 -8.41 0.21
CA LEU A 128 15.70 -7.94 0.45
C LEU A 128 16.64 -9.04 0.92
N GLU A 129 16.18 -9.96 1.76
CA GLU A 129 17.01 -11.07 2.24
C GLU A 129 17.41 -12.03 1.10
N ARG A 130 16.46 -12.40 0.23
CA ARG A 130 16.74 -13.28 -0.90
C ARG A 130 17.69 -12.63 -1.90
N ILE A 131 17.49 -11.35 -2.21
CA ILE A 131 18.42 -10.59 -3.06
C ILE A 131 19.78 -10.45 -2.39
N GLY A 132 19.82 -10.17 -1.09
CA GLY A 132 21.06 -10.07 -0.34
C GLY A 132 21.86 -11.37 -0.29
N ALA A 133 21.20 -12.51 -0.08
CA ALA A 133 21.83 -13.83 -0.11
C ALA A 133 22.38 -14.14 -1.50
N PHE A 134 21.62 -13.84 -2.55
CA PHE A 134 22.05 -14.01 -3.93
C PHE A 134 23.30 -13.17 -4.27
N LEU A 135 23.28 -11.87 -3.91
CA LEU A 135 24.41 -10.96 -4.18
C LEU A 135 25.67 -11.31 -3.39
N GLN A 136 25.54 -11.99 -2.25
CA GLN A 136 26.67 -12.43 -1.43
C GLN A 136 27.06 -13.89 -1.65
N ASP A 137 26.37 -14.59 -2.57
CA ASP A 137 26.61 -15.99 -2.90
C ASP A 137 26.62 -16.89 -1.65
N VAL A 138 25.55 -16.78 -0.83
CA VAL A 138 25.35 -17.59 0.39
C VAL A 138 24.06 -18.42 0.29
N ASP A 139 24.11 -19.63 0.82
CA ASP A 139 23.00 -20.60 0.75
C ASP A 139 21.89 -20.28 1.75
N SER A 140 22.20 -19.55 2.79
CA SER A 140 21.26 -19.19 3.85
C SER A 140 21.24 -17.67 4.07
N ILE A 141 20.02 -17.10 4.19
CA ILE A 141 19.85 -15.71 4.58
C ILE A 141 20.50 -15.37 5.92
N TYR A 142 20.69 -16.35 6.80
CA TYR A 142 21.35 -16.14 8.09
C TYR A 142 22.86 -15.92 7.96
N GLU A 143 23.44 -16.27 6.82
CA GLU A 143 24.87 -16.08 6.51
C GLU A 143 25.16 -14.72 5.86
N ILE A 144 24.12 -13.98 5.46
CA ILE A 144 24.28 -12.63 4.89
C ILE A 144 25.10 -11.77 5.86
N VAL A 145 26.16 -11.16 5.38
CA VAL A 145 26.93 -10.16 6.13
C VAL A 145 26.07 -8.91 6.28
N TRP A 146 25.61 -8.66 7.51
CA TRP A 146 24.86 -7.47 7.88
C TRP A 146 25.74 -6.24 7.99
N ALA A 147 26.85 -6.39 8.65
CA ALA A 147 27.84 -5.35 8.82
C ALA A 147 29.25 -5.94 8.99
N ARG A 148 30.24 -5.16 8.63
CA ARG A 148 31.65 -5.47 8.87
C ARG A 148 32.32 -4.27 9.54
N ASP A 149 32.91 -4.50 10.69
CA ASP A 149 33.70 -3.48 11.36
C ASP A 149 34.98 -3.19 10.54
N PRO A 150 35.20 -1.95 10.10
CA PRO A 150 36.32 -1.63 9.24
C PRO A 150 37.69 -1.70 9.94
N GLU A 151 37.75 -1.60 11.27
CA GLU A 151 39.00 -1.59 12.04
C GLU A 151 39.41 -3.01 12.47
N SER A 152 38.48 -3.75 13.08
CA SER A 152 38.74 -5.09 13.58
C SER A 152 38.51 -6.21 12.56
N GLY A 153 37.79 -5.90 11.46
CA GLY A 153 37.35 -6.91 10.50
C GLY A 153 36.23 -7.81 11.03
N HIS A 154 35.70 -7.57 12.22
CA HIS A 154 34.63 -8.36 12.79
C HIS A 154 33.37 -8.32 11.90
N VAL A 155 32.79 -9.49 11.66
CA VAL A 155 31.59 -9.64 10.82
C VAL A 155 30.39 -9.92 11.71
N VAL A 156 29.32 -9.15 11.52
CA VAL A 156 28.00 -9.40 12.07
C VAL A 156 27.11 -9.93 10.94
N THR A 157 26.51 -11.10 11.14
CA THR A 157 25.64 -11.73 10.15
C THR A 157 24.16 -11.37 10.38
N TYR A 158 23.32 -11.63 9.38
CA TYR A 158 21.86 -11.57 9.54
C TYR A 158 21.40 -12.51 10.67
N GLY A 159 22.02 -13.70 10.78
CA GLY A 159 21.75 -14.65 11.84
C GLY A 159 22.01 -14.08 13.23
N ASP A 160 23.14 -13.38 13.44
CA ASP A 160 23.44 -12.73 14.71
C ASP A 160 22.36 -11.71 15.13
N VAL A 161 21.73 -11.05 14.15
CA VAL A 161 20.75 -9.99 14.41
C VAL A 161 19.32 -10.54 14.49
N ARG A 162 18.97 -11.59 13.71
CA ARG A 162 17.58 -11.98 13.47
C ARG A 162 17.18 -13.41 13.80
N LEU A 163 18.14 -14.33 13.94
CA LEU A 163 17.82 -15.74 14.19
C LEU A 163 17.05 -15.94 15.49
N ALA A 164 17.42 -15.21 16.56
CA ALA A 164 16.69 -15.25 17.82
C ALA A 164 15.23 -14.75 17.69
N ASP A 165 14.99 -13.72 16.87
CA ASP A 165 13.65 -13.24 16.55
C ASP A 165 12.82 -14.37 15.90
N GLU A 166 13.38 -15.04 14.88
CA GLU A 166 12.69 -16.10 14.13
C GLU A 166 12.33 -17.29 15.02
N LEU A 167 13.25 -17.72 15.90
CA LEU A 167 12.97 -18.77 16.87
C LEU A 167 11.87 -18.36 17.85
N GLN A 168 12.04 -17.23 18.53
CA GLN A 168 11.15 -16.82 19.61
C GLN A 168 9.75 -16.45 19.13
N PHE A 169 9.62 -15.80 17.96
CA PHE A 169 8.31 -15.53 17.39
C PHE A 169 7.63 -16.77 16.82
N SER A 170 8.37 -17.77 16.35
CA SER A 170 7.79 -19.06 15.98
C SER A 170 7.21 -19.76 17.22
N VAL A 171 7.95 -19.84 18.32
CA VAL A 171 7.47 -20.37 19.61
C VAL A 171 6.24 -19.59 20.08
N TYR A 172 6.27 -18.26 20.04
CA TYR A 172 5.10 -17.47 20.44
C TYR A 172 3.89 -17.77 19.56
N ASN A 173 4.05 -17.68 18.23
CA ASN A 173 2.94 -17.78 17.28
C ASN A 173 2.31 -19.18 17.25
N PHE A 174 3.12 -20.25 17.38
CA PHE A 174 2.64 -21.63 17.23
C PHE A 174 2.32 -22.31 18.57
N GLU A 175 2.96 -21.88 19.67
CA GLU A 175 2.90 -22.63 20.93
C GLU A 175 2.32 -21.82 22.09
N LEU A 176 2.82 -20.59 22.35
CA LEU A 176 2.60 -19.88 23.61
C LEU A 176 1.58 -18.74 23.54
N ALA A 177 1.21 -18.25 22.36
CA ALA A 177 0.22 -17.19 22.25
C ALA A 177 -1.11 -17.58 22.93
N LEU A 178 -1.57 -16.76 23.87
CA LEU A 178 -2.78 -17.02 24.66
C LEU A 178 -4.03 -16.71 23.82
N VAL A 179 -4.66 -17.75 23.27
CA VAL A 179 -5.82 -17.65 22.38
C VAL A 179 -6.96 -16.79 22.93
N PRO A 180 -7.40 -16.92 24.21
CA PRO A 180 -8.43 -16.05 24.76
C PRO A 180 -8.04 -14.56 24.71
N SER A 181 -6.81 -14.22 25.09
CA SER A 181 -6.31 -12.85 25.07
C SER A 181 -6.21 -12.28 23.67
N LEU A 182 -5.81 -13.09 22.67
CA LEU A 182 -5.78 -12.68 21.27
C LEU A 182 -7.19 -12.31 20.78
N TRP A 183 -8.21 -13.10 21.14
CA TRP A 183 -9.60 -12.81 20.80
C TRP A 183 -10.13 -11.57 21.53
N ASP A 184 -9.74 -11.34 22.80
CA ASP A 184 -10.14 -10.13 23.53
C ASP A 184 -9.55 -8.88 22.88
N HIS A 185 -8.25 -8.90 22.55
CA HIS A 185 -7.60 -7.80 21.82
C HIS A 185 -8.23 -7.58 20.45
N PHE A 186 -8.54 -8.66 19.72
CA PHE A 186 -9.22 -8.54 18.42
C PHE A 186 -10.55 -7.81 18.55
N ARG A 187 -11.39 -8.22 19.51
CA ARG A 187 -12.70 -7.60 19.76
C ARG A 187 -12.59 -6.12 20.13
N LEU A 188 -11.62 -5.77 20.99
CA LEU A 188 -11.40 -4.38 21.42
C LEU A 188 -10.99 -3.49 20.25
N TYR A 189 -10.01 -3.91 19.43
CA TYR A 189 -9.58 -3.13 18.27
C TYR A 189 -10.66 -3.03 17.18
N GLU A 190 -11.40 -4.09 16.95
CA GLU A 190 -12.54 -4.09 16.02
C GLU A 190 -13.62 -3.11 16.47
N GLN A 191 -13.99 -3.15 17.76
CA GLN A 191 -15.00 -2.27 18.34
C GLN A 191 -14.58 -0.80 18.25
N GLU A 192 -13.35 -0.48 18.62
CA GLU A 192 -12.83 0.89 18.54
C GLU A 192 -12.80 1.40 17.10
N CYS A 193 -12.31 0.58 16.16
CA CYS A 193 -12.31 0.91 14.74
C CYS A 193 -13.73 1.14 14.20
N SER A 194 -14.68 0.27 14.54
CA SER A 194 -16.09 0.40 14.13
C SER A 194 -16.71 1.67 14.69
N MET A 195 -16.48 2.00 15.96
CA MET A 195 -17.00 3.24 16.58
C MET A 195 -16.46 4.49 15.87
N LEU A 196 -15.18 4.50 15.49
CA LEU A 196 -14.60 5.59 14.69
C LEU A 196 -15.30 5.71 13.34
N LEU A 197 -15.50 4.62 12.62
CA LEU A 197 -16.17 4.62 11.32
C LEU A 197 -17.62 5.07 11.42
N ASP A 198 -18.35 4.64 12.44
CA ASP A 198 -19.74 5.07 12.71
C ASP A 198 -19.80 6.57 13.00
N GLN A 199 -18.84 7.11 13.74
CA GLN A 199 -18.73 8.55 14.01
C GLN A 199 -18.47 9.33 12.71
N TYR A 200 -17.57 8.85 11.86
CA TYR A 200 -17.30 9.43 10.55
C TYR A 200 -18.56 9.50 9.68
N GLU A 201 -19.25 8.37 9.56
CA GLU A 201 -20.52 8.30 8.82
C GLU A 201 -21.59 9.22 9.41
N GLY A 202 -21.60 9.38 10.72
CA GLY A 202 -22.49 10.36 11.40
C GLY A 202 -22.21 11.80 10.99
N PHE A 203 -20.95 12.21 10.94
CA PHE A 203 -20.56 13.54 10.46
C PHE A 203 -20.93 13.75 8.99
N LYS A 204 -20.66 12.74 8.15
CA LYS A 204 -20.98 12.77 6.73
C LYS A 204 -22.48 12.95 6.48
N LYS A 205 -23.32 12.10 7.09
CA LYS A 205 -24.78 12.18 6.96
C LYS A 205 -25.34 13.53 7.41
N LYS A 206 -24.84 14.09 8.52
CA LYS A 206 -25.26 15.42 8.99
C LYS A 206 -24.88 16.51 7.99
N ARG A 207 -23.67 16.48 7.44
CA ARG A 207 -23.22 17.44 6.42
C ARG A 207 -24.06 17.33 5.15
N GLU A 208 -24.31 16.12 4.65
CA GLU A 208 -25.13 15.88 3.46
C GLU A 208 -26.57 16.37 3.64
N ALA A 209 -27.17 16.12 4.79
CA ALA A 209 -28.52 16.63 5.11
C ALA A 209 -28.60 18.19 5.09
N MET A 210 -27.53 18.86 5.54
CA MET A 210 -27.45 20.32 5.53
C MET A 210 -27.11 20.90 4.15
N GLN A 211 -26.49 20.15 3.27
CA GLN A 211 -26.03 20.63 1.96
C GLN A 211 -27.22 21.13 1.09
N HIS A 212 -28.37 20.52 1.26
CA HIS A 212 -29.60 20.82 0.49
C HIS A 212 -30.63 21.60 1.27
N ALA A 213 -30.34 22.00 2.52
CA ALA A 213 -31.26 22.79 3.32
C ALA A 213 -31.27 24.27 2.87
N SER A 214 -32.45 24.85 2.74
CA SER A 214 -32.64 26.25 2.33
C SER A 214 -32.17 27.26 3.37
N ASP A 215 -32.14 26.86 4.62
CA ASP A 215 -31.79 27.65 5.81
C ASP A 215 -30.52 27.09 6.50
N ARG A 216 -29.54 26.64 5.69
CA ARG A 216 -28.32 26.04 6.16
C ARG A 216 -27.54 26.97 7.10
N ASP A 217 -27.24 26.49 8.31
CA ASP A 217 -26.27 27.13 9.20
C ASP A 217 -24.84 26.91 8.68
N GLU A 218 -24.25 27.95 8.10
CA GLU A 218 -22.90 27.90 7.51
C GLU A 218 -21.82 27.59 8.56
N GLY A 219 -21.99 27.98 9.82
CA GLY A 219 -21.08 27.69 10.92
C GLY A 219 -21.04 26.20 11.19
N ILE A 220 -22.17 25.57 11.39
CA ILE A 220 -22.29 24.14 11.64
C ILE A 220 -21.79 23.32 10.42
N TYR A 221 -22.13 23.74 9.20
CA TYR A 221 -21.66 23.07 7.97
C TYR A 221 -20.15 23.14 7.83
N SER A 222 -19.55 24.29 8.15
CA SER A 222 -18.10 24.46 8.15
C SER A 222 -17.41 23.59 9.21
N ASP A 223 -17.96 23.51 10.42
CA ASP A 223 -17.45 22.67 11.50
C ASP A 223 -17.51 21.18 11.13
N LEU A 224 -18.62 20.70 10.59
CA LEU A 224 -18.75 19.31 10.13
C LEU A 224 -17.74 18.99 9.01
N THR A 225 -17.54 19.91 8.09
CA THR A 225 -16.56 19.77 7.02
C THR A 225 -15.14 19.66 7.59
N ARG A 226 -14.81 20.50 8.58
CA ARG A 226 -13.53 20.42 9.29
C ARG A 226 -13.35 19.11 10.03
N GLU A 227 -14.38 18.61 10.74
CA GLU A 227 -14.32 17.34 11.46
C GLU A 227 -14.14 16.15 10.52
N ILE A 228 -14.77 16.14 9.35
CA ILE A 228 -14.56 15.12 8.32
C ILE A 228 -13.13 15.16 7.78
N GLN A 229 -12.57 16.34 7.51
CA GLN A 229 -11.22 16.49 6.97
C GLN A 229 -10.12 16.05 7.93
N ARG A 230 -10.27 16.38 9.22
CA ARG A 230 -9.31 16.02 10.28
C ARG A 230 -9.53 14.63 10.89
N PHE A 231 -10.55 13.93 10.41
CA PHE A 231 -10.89 12.63 10.98
C PHE A 231 -9.69 11.66 10.89
N PRO A 232 -9.38 10.89 11.97
CA PRO A 232 -8.16 10.09 12.05
C PRO A 232 -8.27 8.77 11.29
N VAL A 233 -8.44 8.81 9.97
CA VAL A 233 -8.54 7.60 9.11
C VAL A 233 -7.30 6.72 9.23
N LEU A 234 -6.11 7.30 9.41
CA LEU A 234 -4.87 6.56 9.64
C LEU A 234 -4.91 5.79 10.97
N GLY A 235 -5.48 6.38 12.02
CA GLY A 235 -5.68 5.70 13.31
C GLY A 235 -6.64 4.52 13.18
N ALA A 236 -7.75 4.69 12.47
CA ALA A 236 -8.69 3.60 12.20
C ALA A 236 -8.01 2.48 11.37
N TYR A 237 -7.13 2.84 10.42
CA TYR A 237 -6.38 1.85 9.65
C TYR A 237 -5.37 1.07 10.50
N ASP A 238 -4.70 1.71 11.45
CA ASP A 238 -3.80 1.04 12.40
C ASP A 238 -4.55 -0.02 13.23
N LEU A 239 -5.76 0.31 13.70
CA LEU A 239 -6.63 -0.65 14.40
C LEU A 239 -7.04 -1.83 13.50
N CYS A 240 -7.38 -1.57 12.24
CA CYS A 240 -7.68 -2.61 11.25
C CYS A 240 -6.47 -3.53 11.00
N LEU A 241 -5.25 -2.97 10.91
CA LEU A 241 -4.02 -3.74 10.78
C LEU A 241 -3.73 -4.60 12.01
N LYS A 242 -4.03 -4.11 13.21
CA LYS A 242 -3.94 -4.91 14.45
C LYS A 242 -4.92 -6.08 14.42
N CYS A 243 -6.16 -5.88 13.97
CA CYS A 243 -7.12 -6.97 13.77
C CYS A 243 -6.60 -8.00 12.75
N SER A 244 -6.07 -7.55 11.62
CA SER A 244 -5.47 -8.42 10.60
C SER A 244 -4.28 -9.21 11.13
N HIS A 245 -3.40 -8.58 11.94
CA HIS A 245 -2.29 -9.26 12.58
C HIS A 245 -2.75 -10.34 13.58
N LEU A 246 -3.70 -10.01 14.45
CA LEU A 246 -4.25 -10.96 15.42
C LEU A 246 -4.94 -12.14 14.74
N PHE A 247 -5.66 -11.89 13.63
CA PHE A 247 -6.19 -12.95 12.78
C PHE A 247 -5.08 -13.90 12.30
N ASN A 248 -3.98 -13.36 11.78
CA ASN A 248 -2.87 -14.16 11.28
C ASN A 248 -2.18 -14.98 12.40
N VAL A 249 -2.08 -14.43 13.63
CA VAL A 249 -1.54 -15.16 14.77
C VAL A 249 -2.50 -16.28 15.22
N LEU A 250 -3.81 -15.99 15.30
CA LEU A 250 -4.83 -16.98 15.64
C LEU A 250 -4.89 -18.12 14.60
N ASP A 251 -4.76 -17.79 13.32
CA ASP A 251 -4.71 -18.76 12.21
C ASP A 251 -3.45 -19.64 12.33
N ALA A 252 -2.27 -19.04 12.54
CA ALA A 252 -1.01 -19.76 12.74
C ALA A 252 -1.05 -20.66 13.98
N ARG A 253 -1.72 -20.20 15.04
CA ARG A 253 -1.94 -20.95 16.29
C ARG A 253 -2.90 -22.14 16.11
N GLY A 254 -3.57 -22.25 14.94
CA GLY A 254 -4.62 -23.25 14.72
C GLY A 254 -5.91 -23.02 15.53
N ALA A 255 -6.13 -21.79 16.01
CA ALA A 255 -7.23 -21.40 16.88
C ALA A 255 -8.49 -20.93 16.12
N ILE A 256 -8.47 -20.99 14.80
CA ILE A 256 -9.59 -20.63 13.91
C ILE A 256 -9.90 -21.81 13.02
N SER A 257 -11.14 -22.32 13.08
CA SER A 257 -11.61 -23.34 12.16
C SER A 257 -11.76 -22.77 10.74
N VAL A 258 -11.78 -23.66 9.72
CA VAL A 258 -11.98 -23.27 8.32
C VAL A 258 -13.26 -22.45 8.14
N THR A 259 -14.33 -22.82 8.83
CA THR A 259 -15.62 -22.13 8.75
C THR A 259 -15.56 -20.75 9.41
N GLU A 260 -14.94 -20.63 10.59
CA GLU A 260 -14.78 -19.37 11.31
C GLU A 260 -13.87 -18.39 10.56
N ARG A 261 -12.85 -18.92 9.86
CA ARG A 261 -11.88 -18.13 9.09
C ARG A 261 -12.59 -17.17 8.11
N VAL A 262 -13.58 -17.64 7.38
CA VAL A 262 -14.36 -16.83 6.44
C VAL A 262 -15.05 -15.67 7.16
N GLY A 263 -15.66 -15.96 8.32
CA GLY A 263 -16.34 -14.96 9.14
C GLY A 263 -15.36 -13.88 9.68
N VAL A 264 -14.19 -14.27 10.17
CA VAL A 264 -13.18 -13.33 10.69
C VAL A 264 -12.60 -12.47 9.56
N ILE A 265 -12.29 -13.07 8.42
CA ILE A 265 -11.87 -12.32 7.22
C ILE A 265 -12.91 -11.27 6.82
N ALA A 266 -14.20 -11.63 6.82
CA ALA A 266 -15.28 -10.71 6.48
C ALA A 266 -15.35 -9.52 7.47
N ARG A 267 -15.12 -9.75 8.76
CA ARG A 267 -15.10 -8.69 9.78
C ARG A 267 -13.97 -7.70 9.53
N VAL A 268 -12.73 -8.19 9.35
CA VAL A 268 -11.57 -7.31 9.05
C VAL A 268 -11.76 -6.57 7.73
N ARG A 269 -12.29 -7.27 6.71
CA ARG A 269 -12.62 -6.68 5.41
C ARG A 269 -13.61 -5.54 5.52
N ALA A 270 -14.64 -5.66 6.36
CA ALA A 270 -15.63 -4.59 6.57
C ALA A 270 -14.98 -3.31 7.10
N LEU A 271 -14.03 -3.43 8.04
CA LEU A 271 -13.26 -2.30 8.55
C LEU A 271 -12.41 -1.66 7.43
N ALA A 272 -11.67 -2.47 6.68
CA ALA A 272 -10.81 -1.99 5.58
C ALA A 272 -11.62 -1.24 4.50
N VAL A 273 -12.78 -1.75 4.13
CA VAL A 273 -13.69 -1.12 3.16
C VAL A 273 -14.23 0.23 3.68
N GLY A 274 -14.65 0.29 4.96
CA GLY A 274 -15.09 1.53 5.60
C GLY A 274 -13.99 2.60 5.60
N ILE A 275 -12.76 2.20 5.96
CA ILE A 275 -11.58 3.07 5.98
C ILE A 275 -11.24 3.58 4.58
N ALA A 276 -11.24 2.71 3.56
CA ALA A 276 -10.95 3.10 2.19
C ALA A 276 -11.94 4.13 1.66
N LYS A 277 -13.24 3.95 1.95
CA LYS A 277 -14.30 4.91 1.60
C LYS A 277 -14.09 6.25 2.30
N ALA A 278 -13.83 6.24 3.61
CA ALA A 278 -13.57 7.46 4.38
C ALA A 278 -12.35 8.22 3.83
N TRP A 279 -11.28 7.52 3.47
CA TRP A 279 -10.09 8.11 2.87
C TRP A 279 -10.38 8.78 1.52
N VAL A 280 -11.09 8.10 0.62
CA VAL A 280 -11.47 8.65 -0.69
C VAL A 280 -12.39 9.88 -0.53
N ASP A 281 -13.31 9.86 0.42
CA ASP A 281 -14.21 11.01 0.70
C ASP A 281 -13.42 12.22 1.22
N GLN A 282 -12.42 12.02 2.09
CA GLN A 282 -11.54 13.11 2.53
C GLN A 282 -10.78 13.73 1.36
N GLN A 283 -10.24 12.91 0.45
CA GLN A 283 -9.50 13.42 -0.72
C GLN A 283 -10.37 14.24 -1.68
N LYS A 284 -11.64 13.85 -1.89
CA LYS A 284 -12.59 14.62 -2.71
C LYS A 284 -12.87 16.00 -2.12
N SER A 285 -12.99 16.07 -0.80
CA SER A 285 -13.21 17.33 -0.08
C SER A 285 -12.03 18.29 -0.22
N ASP A 286 -10.79 17.76 -0.26
CA ASP A 286 -9.57 18.56 -0.47
C ASP A 286 -9.45 19.09 -1.90
N GLN A 287 -9.86 18.32 -2.90
CA GLN A 287 -9.82 18.73 -4.31
C GLN A 287 -10.78 19.89 -4.60
N GLN A 288 -11.98 19.87 -4.04
CA GLN A 288 -12.96 20.97 -4.19
C GLN A 288 -12.47 22.30 -3.60
N ARG A 289 -11.50 22.27 -2.67
CA ARG A 289 -10.88 23.46 -2.09
C ARG A 289 -9.72 24.01 -2.91
N SER A 290 -9.02 23.16 -3.64
CA SER A 290 -7.82 23.53 -4.42
C SER A 290 -8.12 24.00 -5.83
N GLU A 291 -9.38 23.89 -6.30
CA GLU A 291 -9.79 24.53 -7.55
C GLU A 291 -10.08 26.02 -7.25
N PRO A 292 -9.30 26.97 -7.83
CA PRO A 292 -9.62 28.38 -7.71
C PRO A 292 -11.00 28.59 -8.35
N ALA A 293 -11.86 29.35 -7.66
CA ALA A 293 -13.13 29.75 -8.20
C ALA A 293 -12.89 30.32 -9.61
N ALA A 294 -13.36 29.59 -10.62
CA ALA A 294 -13.29 30.08 -12.00
C ALA A 294 -13.97 31.45 -12.03
N GLU A 295 -13.19 32.49 -12.31
CA GLU A 295 -13.69 33.83 -12.55
C GLU A 295 -14.86 33.73 -13.53
N LYS A 296 -16.05 34.05 -13.07
CA LYS A 296 -17.17 34.31 -13.95
C LYS A 296 -16.73 35.50 -14.80
N SER A 297 -16.23 35.23 -15.98
CA SER A 297 -16.05 36.26 -17.00
C SER A 297 -17.42 36.85 -17.33
N ASP A 298 -17.57 38.09 -16.93
CA ASP A 298 -18.65 38.99 -17.28
C ASP A 298 -18.77 39.04 -18.82
N GLU A 299 -19.83 38.44 -19.35
CA GLU A 299 -20.21 38.63 -20.75
C GLU A 299 -20.76 40.06 -20.90
N SER A 300 -19.87 41.02 -21.12
CA SER A 300 -20.26 42.33 -21.65
C SER A 300 -20.24 42.29 -23.16
N GLU A 301 -21.37 42.74 -23.74
CA GLU A 301 -21.79 42.80 -25.12
C GLU A 301 -20.72 43.18 -26.18
N PRO A 302 -20.87 42.72 -27.42
CA PRO A 302 -19.93 43.01 -28.52
C PRO A 302 -20.23 44.40 -29.13
N THR A 303 -19.41 45.37 -28.85
CA THR A 303 -19.38 46.63 -29.65
C THR A 303 -18.70 46.41 -30.99
N ASN A 304 -19.53 46.64 -31.98
CA ASN A 304 -19.26 46.71 -33.41
C ASN A 304 -18.06 47.65 -33.75
N ARG A 305 -16.91 47.16 -34.24
CA ARG A 305 -15.91 47.98 -34.90
C ARG A 305 -15.38 47.33 -36.19
N LYS A 306 -15.49 48.16 -37.21
CA LYS A 306 -15.19 47.95 -38.64
C LYS A 306 -13.78 47.41 -38.92
N LYS A 307 -13.67 46.51 -39.90
CA LYS A 307 -12.45 46.05 -40.56
C LYS A 307 -11.72 47.16 -41.31
N PRO A 308 -10.37 47.22 -41.28
CA PRO A 308 -9.58 47.82 -42.36
C PRO A 308 -9.00 46.74 -43.28
N LYS A 309 -8.90 47.18 -44.55
CA LYS A 309 -8.56 46.42 -45.76
C LYS A 309 -7.11 45.91 -45.78
N ALA A 310 -6.95 44.78 -46.44
CA ALA A 310 -5.72 44.13 -46.80
C ALA A 310 -4.82 45.00 -47.70
N LYS A 311 -3.50 44.97 -47.47
CA LYS A 311 -2.48 45.22 -48.52
C LYS A 311 -1.68 43.94 -48.73
N LYS A 312 -1.71 43.49 -49.98
CA LYS A 312 -0.82 42.48 -50.53
C LYS A 312 0.54 43.12 -50.73
N GLU A 313 1.59 42.45 -50.35
CA GLU A 313 2.91 42.63 -50.97
C GLU A 313 3.58 41.27 -51.15
N ALA A 314 4.30 41.19 -52.28
CA ALA A 314 4.61 40.03 -53.04
C ALA A 314 5.90 39.32 -52.59
N LEU A 315 5.96 38.09 -53.03
CA LEU A 315 7.10 37.16 -53.05
C LEU A 315 8.37 37.72 -53.66
N SER A 316 9.52 37.26 -53.18
CA SER A 316 10.52 36.59 -54.05
C SER A 316 11.56 35.80 -53.25
N PRO A 317 12.10 34.68 -53.79
CA PRO A 317 12.95 33.70 -53.12
C PRO A 317 14.42 33.93 -53.46
N VAL A 318 15.34 33.33 -52.72
CA VAL A 318 16.72 32.90 -53.07
C VAL A 318 17.39 32.47 -51.76
N SER A 319 18.01 31.38 -51.59
CA SER A 319 18.83 30.34 -52.19
C SER A 319 19.17 29.36 -51.03
#